data_dd15982a23c7b870f985d5f115e2854b
#
_entry.id   dd15982a23c7b870f985d5f115e2854b
#
_cell.length_a   1.000
_cell.length_b   1.000
_cell.length_c   1.000
_cell.angle_alpha   90.00
_cell.angle_beta   90.00
_cell.angle_gamma   90.00
#
_symmetry.space_group_name_H-M   'P 1'
#
loop_
_entity.id
_entity.type
_entity.pdbx_description
1 polymer ?
#
loop_
_entity_poly.entity_id
_entity_poly.type
_entity_poly.pdbx_seq_one_letter_code
_entity_poly.pdbx_strand_id
1 'polypeptide(L)'
;MSGHSCGGWATLRLTAKYMNEVGGGISLMPACFWNLSKKYKVKKIGYQKAMDKFHKKYPGMAGWRQEQIDLIKKGNAPVLIFTHPLDPYEGLTSDWMDDVPNFKRIVVSEKKTINGKKCKIAGSNWEEPLKDAHIIDFADCFMHYHKLIKEYISSRL
;
A
#
# COMPACT_ATOMS: atom_id res chain seq x y z
N MET A 1 -8.96 10.03 -7.70
CA MET A 1 -7.47 10.12 -7.70
C MET A 1 -6.85 8.74 -7.75
N SER A 2 -5.63 8.60 -8.28
CA SER A 2 -4.88 7.34 -8.19
C SER A 2 -3.39 7.59 -8.10
N GLY A 3 -2.66 6.65 -7.48
CA GLY A 3 -1.21 6.72 -7.38
C GLY A 3 -0.58 5.44 -6.87
N HIS A 4 0.71 5.28 -7.15
CA HIS A 4 1.55 4.17 -6.72
C HIS A 4 2.68 4.67 -5.82
N SER A 5 3.12 3.85 -4.88
CA SER A 5 4.22 4.19 -3.96
C SER A 5 3.95 5.47 -3.18
N CYS A 6 4.82 6.46 -3.22
CA CYS A 6 4.57 7.79 -2.64
C CYS A 6 3.32 8.47 -3.23
N GLY A 7 3.03 8.25 -4.52
CA GLY A 7 1.76 8.67 -5.12
C GLY A 7 0.55 7.96 -4.52
N GLY A 8 0.68 6.67 -4.17
CA GLY A 8 -0.33 5.93 -3.43
C GLY A 8 -0.57 6.51 -2.04
N TRP A 9 0.48 6.85 -1.31
CA TRP A 9 0.38 7.54 -0.03
C TRP A 9 -0.25 8.93 -0.17
N ALA A 10 0.18 9.70 -1.17
CA ALA A 10 -0.43 10.99 -1.48
C ALA A 10 -1.91 10.86 -1.80
N THR A 11 -2.32 9.78 -2.50
CA THR A 11 -3.73 9.50 -2.78
C THR A 11 -4.52 9.34 -1.48
N LEU A 12 -4.04 8.57 -0.50
CA LEU A 12 -4.69 8.42 0.80
C LEU A 12 -4.86 9.78 1.49
N ARG A 13 -3.81 10.58 1.51
CA ARG A 13 -3.78 11.90 2.14
C ARG A 13 -4.72 12.91 1.49
N LEU A 14 -4.62 13.03 0.17
CA LEU A 14 -5.40 14.02 -0.58
C LEU A 14 -6.88 13.63 -0.61
N THR A 15 -7.18 12.33 -0.71
CA THR A 15 -8.57 11.85 -0.64
C THR A 15 -9.18 12.16 0.74
N ALA A 16 -8.42 11.98 1.81
CA ALA A 16 -8.88 12.35 3.16
C ALA A 16 -9.04 13.87 3.32
N LYS A 17 -8.11 14.65 2.78
CA LYS A 17 -8.15 16.13 2.90
C LYS A 17 -9.27 16.76 2.07
N TYR A 18 -9.52 16.25 0.88
CA TYR A 18 -10.46 16.81 -0.08
C TYR A 18 -11.69 15.90 -0.28
N MET A 19 -12.12 15.24 0.79
CA MET A 19 -13.20 14.24 0.75
C MET A 19 -14.53 14.74 0.20
N ASN A 20 -14.78 16.04 0.26
CA ASN A 20 -15.99 16.68 -0.29
C ASN A 20 -15.84 17.08 -1.77
N GLU A 21 -14.64 17.02 -2.31
CA GLU A 21 -14.32 17.46 -3.68
C GLU A 21 -13.98 16.28 -4.59
N VAL A 22 -13.63 15.12 -4.01
CA VAL A 22 -13.21 13.93 -4.76
C VAL A 22 -14.13 12.75 -4.48
N GLY A 23 -14.58 12.06 -5.51
CA GLY A 23 -15.45 10.89 -5.41
C GLY A 23 -14.76 9.65 -4.79
N GLY A 24 -13.43 9.68 -4.62
CA GLY A 24 -12.67 8.60 -4.01
C GLY A 24 -11.25 8.46 -4.56
N GLY A 25 -10.54 7.42 -4.12
CA GLY A 25 -9.16 7.16 -4.49
C GLY A 25 -8.84 5.70 -4.82
N ILE A 26 -7.82 5.48 -5.63
CA ILE A 26 -7.21 4.16 -5.86
C ILE A 26 -5.73 4.28 -5.49
N SER A 27 -5.34 3.59 -4.44
CA SER A 27 -3.98 3.62 -3.91
C SER A 27 -3.28 2.28 -4.14
N LEU A 28 -2.15 2.34 -4.81
CA LEU A 28 -1.37 1.16 -5.18
C LEU A 28 -0.08 1.13 -4.38
N MET A 29 0.10 0.09 -3.57
CA MET A 29 1.29 -0.09 -2.72
C MET A 29 1.71 1.24 -2.06
N PRO A 30 0.83 1.86 -1.26
CA PRO A 30 1.12 3.15 -0.65
C PRO A 30 2.38 3.05 0.19
N ALA A 31 3.36 3.89 -0.11
CA ALA A 31 4.62 3.94 0.61
C ALA A 31 5.29 5.28 0.34
N CYS A 32 5.73 5.97 1.37
CA CYS A 32 6.53 7.20 1.20
C CYS A 32 7.59 7.32 2.29
N PHE A 33 7.68 6.29 3.10
CA PHE A 33 8.63 6.18 4.19
C PHE A 33 9.67 5.12 3.85
N TRP A 34 10.60 4.94 4.71
CA TRP A 34 11.83 4.20 4.47
C TRP A 34 11.65 2.72 4.08
N ASN A 35 12.57 2.18 3.27
CA ASN A 35 12.70 0.75 3.05
C ASN A 35 13.31 0.07 4.29
N LEU A 36 12.47 -0.58 5.09
CA LEU A 36 12.88 -1.24 6.32
C LEU A 36 13.65 -2.54 6.07
N SER A 37 13.36 -3.24 4.97
CA SER A 37 13.88 -4.59 4.75
C SER A 37 15.39 -4.61 4.55
N LYS A 38 15.94 -3.68 3.75
CA LYS A 38 17.36 -3.63 3.44
C LYS A 38 18.20 -3.12 4.60
N LYS A 39 17.80 -2.00 5.18
CA LYS A 39 18.60 -1.32 6.20
C LYS A 39 18.51 -1.97 7.58
N TYR A 40 17.34 -2.48 7.93
CA TYR A 40 17.06 -2.99 9.26
C TYR A 40 17.01 -4.52 9.33
N LYS A 41 17.35 -5.20 8.24
CA LYS A 41 17.40 -6.67 8.20
C LYS A 41 16.12 -7.33 8.72
N VAL A 42 14.96 -6.83 8.28
CA VAL A 42 13.62 -7.27 8.73
C VAL A 42 13.48 -8.78 8.73
N LYS A 43 13.97 -9.46 7.68
CA LYS A 43 13.94 -10.94 7.63
C LYS A 43 14.65 -11.59 8.80
N LYS A 44 15.73 -10.97 9.31
CA LYS A 44 16.54 -11.53 10.41
C LYS A 44 15.98 -11.21 11.79
N ILE A 45 15.50 -10.00 12.00
CA ILE A 45 15.13 -9.51 13.35
C ILE A 45 13.61 -9.38 13.55
N GLY A 46 12.83 -9.56 12.49
CA GLY A 46 11.39 -9.34 12.50
C GLY A 46 10.99 -7.88 12.32
N TYR A 47 9.76 -7.68 11.90
CA TYR A 47 9.24 -6.36 11.55
C TYR A 47 9.24 -5.40 12.75
N GLN A 48 8.65 -5.80 13.89
CA GLN A 48 8.52 -4.92 15.05
C GLN A 48 9.89 -4.39 15.52
N LYS A 49 10.87 -5.26 15.65
CA LYS A 49 12.23 -4.85 16.05
C LYS A 49 12.89 -3.92 15.01
N ALA A 50 12.57 -4.09 13.74
CA ALA A 50 13.08 -3.20 12.69
C ALA A 50 12.44 -1.80 12.80
N MET A 51 11.13 -1.74 13.06
CA MET A 51 10.41 -0.49 13.30
C MET A 51 10.91 0.24 14.55
N ASP A 52 11.11 -0.47 15.66
CA ASP A 52 11.63 0.11 16.90
C ASP A 52 13.01 0.75 16.68
N LYS A 53 13.88 0.07 15.91
CA LYS A 53 15.19 0.62 15.54
C LYS A 53 15.06 1.84 14.63
N PHE A 54 14.12 1.84 13.70
CA PHE A 54 13.85 2.96 12.83
C PHE A 54 13.34 4.17 13.64
N HIS A 55 12.35 3.96 14.50
CA HIS A 55 11.78 5.00 15.36
C HIS A 55 12.83 5.61 16.29
N LYS A 56 13.67 4.76 16.89
CA LYS A 56 14.77 5.23 17.74
C LYS A 56 15.78 6.08 16.99
N LYS A 57 16.03 5.76 15.73
CA LYS A 57 17.03 6.47 14.90
C LYS A 57 16.47 7.73 14.24
N TYR A 58 15.20 7.72 13.90
CA TYR A 58 14.53 8.81 13.18
C TYR A 58 13.19 9.17 13.84
N PRO A 59 13.20 9.68 15.08
CA PRO A 59 11.97 9.94 15.82
C PRO A 59 11.06 10.96 15.11
N GLY A 60 11.63 11.97 14.47
CA GLY A 60 10.86 12.95 13.71
C GLY A 60 10.09 12.35 12.54
N MET A 61 10.69 11.40 11.80
CA MET A 61 10.00 10.72 10.70
C MET A 61 8.91 9.79 11.18
N ALA A 62 9.12 9.14 12.33
CA ALA A 62 8.12 8.29 12.94
C ALA A 62 6.90 9.11 13.39
N GLY A 63 7.13 10.22 14.06
CA GLY A 63 6.08 11.17 14.46
C GLY A 63 5.32 11.71 13.25
N TRP A 64 6.05 12.16 12.25
CA TRP A 64 5.43 12.66 11.02
C TRP A 64 4.57 11.59 10.31
N ARG A 65 5.05 10.35 10.21
CA ARG A 65 4.26 9.23 9.67
C ARG A 65 2.97 9.02 10.46
N GLN A 66 3.04 9.03 11.79
CA GLN A 66 1.87 8.86 12.64
C GLN A 66 0.86 10.00 12.45
N GLU A 67 1.32 11.23 12.39
CA GLU A 67 0.47 12.39 12.08
C GLU A 67 -0.27 12.23 10.75
N GLN A 68 0.42 11.70 9.73
CA GLN A 68 -0.19 11.43 8.44
C GLN A 68 -1.30 10.37 8.55
N ILE A 69 -1.04 9.28 9.28
CA ILE A 69 -2.02 8.23 9.53
C ILE A 69 -3.24 8.80 10.25
N ASP A 70 -3.02 9.59 11.29
CA ASP A 70 -4.10 10.20 12.07
C ASP A 70 -4.96 11.15 11.24
N LEU A 71 -4.35 11.89 10.31
CA LEU A 71 -5.08 12.72 9.36
C LEU A 71 -5.87 11.90 8.34
N ILE A 72 -5.30 10.80 7.84
CA ILE A 72 -6.00 9.88 6.93
C ILE A 72 -7.19 9.24 7.63
N LYS A 73 -7.05 8.81 8.88
CA LYS A 73 -8.12 8.20 9.68
C LYS A 73 -9.29 9.13 9.96
N LYS A 74 -9.09 10.44 9.92
CA LYS A 74 -10.17 11.44 10.06
C LYS A 74 -10.99 11.61 8.78
N GLY A 75 -10.47 11.20 7.64
CA GLY A 75 -11.19 11.23 6.38
C GLY A 75 -12.20 10.09 6.28
N ASN A 76 -13.26 10.31 5.53
CA ASN A 76 -14.28 9.30 5.27
C ASN A 76 -14.53 9.03 3.77
N ALA A 77 -13.72 9.62 2.91
CA ALA A 77 -13.83 9.36 1.48
C ALA A 77 -13.39 7.93 1.16
N PRO A 78 -14.07 7.25 0.24
CA PRO A 78 -13.77 5.87 -0.08
C PRO A 78 -12.44 5.74 -0.84
N VAL A 79 -11.64 4.74 -0.45
CA VAL A 79 -10.41 4.41 -1.15
C VAL A 79 -10.30 2.90 -1.37
N LEU A 80 -10.02 2.52 -2.60
CA LEU A 80 -9.62 1.17 -2.96
C LEU A 80 -8.10 1.08 -2.88
N ILE A 81 -7.59 0.19 -2.02
CA ILE A 81 -6.17 0.09 -1.72
C ILE A 81 -5.66 -1.29 -2.09
N PHE A 82 -4.53 -1.35 -2.76
CA PHE A 82 -3.81 -2.59 -3.03
C PHE A 82 -2.51 -2.60 -2.23
N THR A 83 -2.30 -3.66 -1.47
CA THR A 83 -1.07 -3.89 -0.69
C THR A 83 -0.53 -5.29 -0.92
N HIS A 84 0.74 -5.49 -0.68
CA HIS A 84 1.36 -6.81 -0.70
C HIS A 84 2.05 -7.09 0.66
N PRO A 85 1.87 -8.25 1.27
CA PRO A 85 2.38 -8.54 2.61
C PRO A 85 3.91 -8.62 2.67
N LEU A 86 4.58 -8.77 1.54
CA LEU A 86 6.04 -8.75 1.43
C LEU A 86 6.59 -7.40 0.98
N ASP A 87 5.74 -6.39 0.77
CA ASP A 87 6.21 -5.04 0.44
C ASP A 87 7.09 -4.50 1.57
N PRO A 88 8.37 -4.21 1.30
CA PRO A 88 9.33 -3.82 2.33
C PRO A 88 9.11 -2.42 2.89
N TYR A 89 8.20 -1.65 2.30
CA TYR A 89 7.89 -0.27 2.74
C TYR A 89 6.73 -0.26 3.73
N GLU A 90 5.51 -0.37 3.25
CA GLU A 90 4.30 -0.32 4.08
C GLU A 90 3.50 -1.63 4.11
N GLY A 91 3.80 -2.58 3.23
CA GLY A 91 3.01 -3.81 3.12
C GLY A 91 2.93 -4.62 4.41
N LEU A 92 4.03 -4.61 5.19
CA LEU A 92 4.12 -5.30 6.48
C LEU A 92 3.39 -4.57 7.63
N THR A 93 2.96 -3.32 7.40
CA THR A 93 2.26 -2.47 8.41
C THR A 93 0.99 -1.86 7.89
N SER A 94 0.47 -2.37 6.82
CA SER A 94 -0.74 -1.81 6.18
C SER A 94 -2.04 -2.11 6.94
N ASP A 95 -2.00 -2.91 8.00
CA ASP A 95 -3.20 -3.34 8.74
C ASP A 95 -3.98 -2.17 9.36
N TRP A 96 -3.31 -1.06 9.70
CA TRP A 96 -3.99 0.14 10.16
C TRP A 96 -5.01 0.70 9.13
N MET A 97 -4.86 0.33 7.86
CA MET A 97 -5.78 0.76 6.79
C MET A 97 -7.12 0.05 6.88
N ASP A 98 -7.19 -1.11 7.52
CA ASP A 98 -8.43 -1.86 7.73
C ASP A 98 -9.32 -1.20 8.79
N ASP A 99 -8.72 -0.36 9.65
CA ASP A 99 -9.44 0.39 10.69
C ASP A 99 -10.04 1.71 10.17
N VAL A 100 -9.78 2.08 8.90
CA VAL A 100 -10.26 3.34 8.32
C VAL A 100 -11.62 3.12 7.67
N PRO A 101 -12.68 3.82 8.11
CA PRO A 101 -13.98 3.72 7.46
C PRO A 101 -13.89 4.01 5.96
N ASN A 102 -14.65 3.26 5.17
CA ASN A 102 -14.72 3.40 3.72
C ASN A 102 -13.42 3.05 2.93
N PHE A 103 -12.40 2.54 3.61
CA PHE A 103 -11.26 1.94 2.92
C PHE A 103 -11.58 0.48 2.57
N LYS A 104 -11.26 0.09 1.35
CA LYS A 104 -11.31 -1.30 0.89
C LYS A 104 -9.90 -1.74 0.51
N ARG A 105 -9.23 -2.41 1.42
CA ARG A 105 -7.90 -2.95 1.19
C ARG A 105 -7.95 -4.32 0.53
N ILE A 106 -7.23 -4.48 -0.54
CA ILE A 106 -6.99 -5.73 -1.25
C ILE A 106 -5.55 -6.15 -0.99
N VAL A 107 -5.38 -7.25 -0.30
CA VAL A 107 -4.06 -7.86 -0.13
C VAL A 107 -3.78 -8.70 -1.38
N VAL A 108 -2.86 -8.23 -2.19
CA VAL A 108 -2.42 -8.93 -3.41
C VAL A 108 -1.65 -10.18 -3.00
N SER A 109 -1.97 -11.30 -3.59
CA SER A 109 -1.34 -12.58 -3.28
C SER A 109 -1.08 -13.38 -4.54
N GLU A 110 0.14 -13.89 -4.69
CA GLU A 110 0.50 -14.82 -5.77
C GLU A 110 -0.33 -16.11 -5.78
N LYS A 111 -0.95 -16.44 -4.65
CA LYS A 111 -1.81 -17.63 -4.53
C LYS A 111 -3.18 -17.43 -5.15
N LYS A 112 -3.60 -16.19 -5.38
CA LYS A 112 -4.86 -15.93 -6.07
C LYS A 112 -4.70 -16.22 -7.55
N THR A 113 -5.42 -17.21 -8.03
CA THR A 113 -5.59 -17.47 -9.46
C THR A 113 -6.85 -16.75 -9.93
N ILE A 114 -6.74 -16.00 -11.02
CA ILE A 114 -7.88 -15.51 -11.77
C ILE A 114 -7.80 -16.16 -13.14
N ASN A 115 -8.88 -16.82 -13.53
CA ASN A 115 -8.93 -17.61 -14.77
C ASN A 115 -7.83 -18.69 -14.89
N GLY A 116 -7.45 -19.33 -13.76
CA GLY A 116 -6.44 -20.38 -13.73
C GLY A 116 -4.99 -19.88 -13.83
N LYS A 117 -4.74 -18.59 -13.98
CA LYS A 117 -3.38 -18.01 -14.00
C LYS A 117 -3.03 -17.45 -12.63
N LYS A 118 -1.86 -17.82 -12.14
CA LYS A 118 -1.30 -17.23 -10.91
C LYS A 118 -0.87 -15.79 -11.21
N CYS A 119 -1.21 -14.87 -10.30
CA CYS A 119 -0.59 -13.57 -10.29
C CYS A 119 0.89 -13.74 -10.00
N LYS A 120 1.74 -13.47 -10.96
CA LYS A 120 3.18 -13.41 -10.75
C LYS A 120 3.56 -11.99 -10.38
N ILE A 121 4.35 -11.85 -9.32
CA ILE A 121 5.01 -10.58 -9.02
C ILE A 121 6.11 -10.39 -10.07
N ALA A 122 6.14 -9.25 -10.72
CA ALA A 122 7.11 -8.96 -11.75
C ALA A 122 8.53 -8.98 -11.20
N GLY A 123 9.44 -9.48 -11.98
CA GLY A 123 10.86 -9.24 -11.83
C GLY A 123 11.68 -10.46 -11.49
N SER A 124 11.78 -11.40 -12.42
CA SER A 124 12.83 -12.44 -12.39
C SER A 124 14.26 -11.87 -12.44
N ASN A 125 14.42 -10.56 -12.67
CA ASN A 125 15.73 -9.89 -12.85
C ASN A 125 16.13 -8.97 -11.69
N TRP A 126 15.36 -8.88 -10.62
CA TRP A 126 15.69 -8.04 -9.47
C TRP A 126 16.35 -8.90 -8.39
N GLU A 127 17.54 -8.50 -7.98
CA GLU A 127 18.34 -9.22 -6.97
C GLU A 127 17.68 -9.33 -5.59
N GLU A 128 16.55 -8.65 -5.36
CA GLU A 128 15.84 -8.63 -4.08
C GLU A 128 14.35 -8.88 -4.27
N PRO A 129 13.84 -10.10 -4.00
CA PRO A 129 12.42 -10.46 -4.17
C PRO A 129 11.45 -9.60 -3.35
N LEU A 130 11.92 -8.87 -2.35
CA LEU A 130 11.09 -7.96 -1.56
C LEU A 130 10.82 -6.63 -2.26
N LYS A 131 11.66 -6.21 -3.20
CA LYS A 131 11.39 -5.01 -4.00
C LYS A 131 10.29 -5.27 -5.01
N ASP A 132 10.22 -6.49 -5.53
CA ASP A 132 9.23 -6.90 -6.51
C ASP A 132 7.82 -6.83 -5.91
N ALA A 133 7.68 -7.11 -4.62
CA ALA A 133 6.41 -6.99 -3.90
C ALA A 133 5.88 -5.55 -3.83
N HIS A 134 6.74 -4.54 -3.97
CA HIS A 134 6.35 -3.13 -4.06
C HIS A 134 5.96 -2.70 -5.48
N ILE A 135 6.49 -3.40 -6.47
CA ILE A 135 6.21 -3.14 -7.87
C ILE A 135 5.22 -4.19 -8.35
N ILE A 136 3.94 -3.86 -8.31
CA ILE A 136 2.95 -4.72 -8.96
C ILE A 136 3.25 -4.71 -10.45
N ASP A 137 3.48 -5.89 -11.03
CA ASP A 137 3.41 -6.02 -12.48
C ASP A 137 1.98 -5.75 -12.92
N PHE A 138 1.79 -4.55 -13.42
CA PHE A 138 0.50 -4.09 -13.88
C PHE A 138 -0.08 -4.99 -14.99
N ALA A 139 0.79 -5.61 -15.79
CA ALA A 139 0.34 -6.49 -16.86
C ALA A 139 -0.24 -7.81 -16.31
N ASP A 140 0.43 -8.44 -15.36
CA ASP A 140 0.04 -9.78 -14.90
C ASP A 140 -0.86 -9.77 -13.65
N CYS A 141 -0.53 -8.96 -12.66
CA CYS A 141 -1.26 -8.97 -11.39
C CYS A 141 -2.38 -7.93 -11.33
N PHE A 142 -2.12 -6.73 -11.84
CA PHE A 142 -3.09 -5.66 -11.76
C PHE A 142 -4.29 -5.89 -12.69
N MET A 143 -4.06 -6.47 -13.86
CA MET A 143 -5.14 -6.82 -14.79
C MET A 143 -6.13 -7.83 -14.22
N HIS A 144 -5.73 -8.62 -13.22
CA HIS A 144 -6.65 -9.50 -12.52
C HIS A 144 -7.71 -8.74 -11.70
N TYR A 145 -7.45 -7.49 -11.36
CA TYR A 145 -8.35 -6.65 -10.57
C TYR A 145 -9.13 -5.63 -11.41
N HIS A 146 -8.97 -5.66 -12.77
CA HIS A 146 -9.61 -4.68 -13.64
C HIS A 146 -11.13 -4.58 -13.45
N LYS A 147 -11.80 -5.70 -13.25
CA LYS A 147 -13.26 -5.74 -13.02
C LYS A 147 -13.61 -5.02 -11.70
N LEU A 148 -12.91 -5.33 -10.63
CA LEU A 148 -13.10 -4.71 -9.33
C LEU A 148 -12.85 -3.20 -9.40
N ILE A 149 -11.79 -2.79 -10.11
CA ILE A 149 -11.45 -1.37 -10.30
C ILE A 149 -12.52 -0.66 -11.11
N LYS A 150 -12.98 -1.29 -12.19
CA LYS A 150 -14.07 -0.75 -13.00
C LYS A 150 -15.35 -0.57 -12.18
N GLU A 151 -15.76 -1.58 -11.43
CA GLU A 151 -16.92 -1.53 -10.55
C GLU A 151 -16.77 -0.43 -9.50
N TYR A 152 -15.59 -0.31 -8.89
CA TYR A 152 -15.30 0.75 -7.94
C TYR A 152 -15.43 2.13 -8.56
N ILE A 153 -14.84 2.36 -9.73
CA ILE A 153 -14.93 3.65 -10.44
C ILE A 153 -16.41 3.95 -10.80
N SER A 154 -17.11 2.98 -11.40
CA SER A 154 -18.51 3.16 -11.82
C SER A 154 -19.46 3.44 -10.66
N SER A 155 -19.14 3.00 -9.45
CA SER A 155 -19.94 3.28 -8.24
C SER A 155 -19.71 4.70 -7.69
N ARG A 156 -18.82 5.49 -8.29
CA ARG A 156 -18.42 6.84 -7.83
C ARG A 156 -18.76 7.96 -8.83
N LEU A 157 -19.17 7.57 -10.04
CA LEU A 157 -19.69 8.48 -11.06
C LEU A 157 -21.21 8.60 -10.93
#